data_886a9dbca133a4ef5018a8f56c43240e
#
_entry.id   886a9dbca133a4ef5018a8f56c43240e
#
_cell.length_a   1.000
_cell.length_b   1.000
_cell.length_c   1.000
_cell.angle_alpha   90.00
_cell.angle_beta   90.00
_cell.angle_gamma   90.00
#
_symmetry.space_group_name_H-M   'P 1'
#
loop_
_entity.id
_entity.type
_entity.pdbx_description
1 polymer ?
#
loop_
_entity_poly.entity_id
_entity_poly.type
_entity_poly.pdbx_seq_one_letter_code
_entity_poly.pdbx_strand_id
1 'polypeptide(L)'
;MNMKRLGIMAALPQELGDLIAQMQAAGEVRTVTLGRREYYVGDAHGRAVVVTLARIGKVAAAATASALIHVFDADAIVFTGVAGGVRADVQVGDVVVADALMQHDLDASPLFPRYEVPLLDRARFDADRPLSDALAAAADAFIAEEGGALAERFAVAAPRVHRGLVVSGDRFIASHDALFALRDALPDALAVEMEGAAIAQVCYEHDVPCAVVRTISDTADAAAPASFAEFLTSIAATYSSGILSRFLRDAA
;
A
#
# COMPACT_ATOMS: atom_id res chain seq x y z
N MET A 1 0.67 -11.27 -17.89
CA MET A 1 1.70 -10.21 -18.01
C MET A 1 3.08 -10.85 -17.93
N ASN A 2 3.96 -10.59 -18.89
CA ASN A 2 5.34 -11.13 -18.81
C ASN A 2 6.22 -10.13 -18.02
N MET A 3 5.92 -9.99 -16.71
CA MET A 3 6.73 -9.16 -15.82
C MET A 3 8.06 -9.86 -15.56
N LYS A 4 9.17 -9.17 -15.83
CA LYS A 4 10.52 -9.70 -15.61
C LYS A 4 10.94 -9.64 -14.16
N ARG A 5 10.53 -8.56 -13.44
CA ARG A 5 10.85 -8.36 -12.03
C ARG A 5 9.83 -7.47 -11.34
N LEU A 6 9.24 -7.96 -10.28
CA LEU A 6 8.26 -7.21 -9.48
C LEU A 6 8.95 -6.53 -8.28
N GLY A 7 8.80 -5.22 -8.15
CA GLY A 7 9.13 -4.49 -6.92
C GLY A 7 8.00 -4.63 -5.90
N ILE A 8 8.31 -5.08 -4.69
CA ILE A 8 7.36 -5.15 -3.57
C ILE A 8 7.85 -4.21 -2.48
N MET A 9 7.01 -3.27 -2.10
CA MET A 9 7.31 -2.26 -1.09
C MET A 9 6.34 -2.32 0.09
N ALA A 10 6.86 -2.02 1.28
CA ALA A 10 6.06 -1.66 2.46
C ALA A 10 6.76 -0.54 3.23
N ALA A 11 6.07 0.17 4.10
CA ALA A 11 6.69 1.21 4.93
C ALA A 11 7.39 0.61 6.15
N LEU A 12 6.76 -0.38 6.78
CA LEU A 12 7.19 -1.00 8.04
C LEU A 12 7.40 -2.51 7.90
N PRO A 13 8.27 -3.13 8.74
CA PRO A 13 8.56 -4.57 8.66
C PRO A 13 7.33 -5.47 8.76
N GLN A 14 6.39 -5.14 9.64
CA GLN A 14 5.17 -5.92 9.87
C GLN A 14 4.26 -5.96 8.63
N GLU A 15 4.35 -4.98 7.76
CA GLU A 15 3.57 -4.87 6.53
C GLU A 15 4.10 -5.75 5.39
N LEU A 16 5.27 -6.36 5.52
CA LEU A 16 5.78 -7.41 4.63
C LEU A 16 5.43 -8.82 5.12
N GLY A 17 5.01 -8.94 6.38
CA GLY A 17 4.76 -10.23 6.99
C GLY A 17 6.02 -11.11 6.98
N ASP A 18 5.88 -12.34 6.53
CA ASP A 18 6.96 -13.32 6.44
C ASP A 18 7.54 -13.50 5.02
N LEU A 19 7.21 -12.59 4.08
CA LEU A 19 7.60 -12.70 2.67
C LEU A 19 9.12 -12.89 2.48
N ILE A 20 9.94 -12.13 3.19
CA ILE A 20 11.40 -12.25 3.09
C ILE A 20 11.86 -13.63 3.60
N ALA A 21 11.28 -14.13 4.69
CA ALA A 21 11.58 -15.46 5.21
C ALA A 21 11.15 -16.57 4.24
N GLN A 22 10.00 -16.43 3.58
CA GLN A 22 9.55 -17.34 2.52
C GLN A 22 10.52 -17.34 1.33
N MET A 23 10.98 -16.17 0.88
CA MET A 23 11.99 -16.06 -0.17
C MET A 23 13.29 -16.80 0.21
N GLN A 24 13.77 -16.61 1.43
CA GLN A 24 15.00 -17.26 1.94
C GLN A 24 14.84 -18.78 2.05
N ALA A 25 13.66 -19.27 2.38
CA ALA A 25 13.37 -20.69 2.45
C ALA A 25 13.23 -21.32 1.03
N ALA A 26 12.80 -20.54 0.04
CA ALA A 26 12.63 -21.00 -1.34
C ALA A 26 13.94 -21.01 -2.14
N GLY A 27 14.94 -20.20 -1.79
CA GLY A 27 16.18 -20.13 -2.54
C GLY A 27 17.15 -19.02 -2.08
N GLU A 28 18.08 -18.69 -2.94
CA GLU A 28 19.07 -17.67 -2.66
C GLU A 28 18.45 -16.26 -2.71
N VAL A 29 18.67 -15.49 -1.64
CA VAL A 29 18.27 -14.08 -1.54
C VAL A 29 19.52 -13.22 -1.39
N ARG A 30 19.76 -12.37 -2.39
CA ARG A 30 20.85 -11.39 -2.35
C ARG A 30 20.35 -10.11 -1.68
N THR A 31 20.99 -9.69 -0.60
CA THR A 31 20.73 -8.40 0.04
C THR A 31 21.66 -7.32 -0.52
N VAL A 32 21.09 -6.21 -0.94
CA VAL A 32 21.80 -5.03 -1.44
C VAL A 32 21.42 -3.82 -0.58
N THR A 33 22.41 -3.12 -0.03
CA THR A 33 22.19 -1.89 0.72
C THR A 33 22.35 -0.68 -0.22
N LEU A 34 21.32 0.13 -0.36
CA LEU A 34 21.33 1.37 -1.13
C LEU A 34 20.49 2.44 -0.42
N GLY A 35 21.01 3.67 -0.31
CA GLY A 35 20.31 4.77 0.35
C GLY A 35 19.90 4.46 1.81
N ARG A 36 20.73 3.68 2.51
CA ARG A 36 20.48 3.19 3.89
C ARG A 36 19.23 2.29 3.99
N ARG A 37 18.84 1.63 2.90
CA ARG A 37 17.76 0.61 2.83
C ARG A 37 18.33 -0.70 2.34
N GLU A 38 17.73 -1.77 2.78
CA GLU A 38 18.02 -3.11 2.28
C GLU A 38 17.01 -3.49 1.21
N TYR A 39 17.50 -4.05 0.12
CA TYR A 39 16.74 -4.58 -0.98
C TYR A 39 17.05 -6.08 -1.07
N TYR A 40 16.02 -6.89 -0.93
CA TYR A 40 16.09 -8.34 -0.95
C TYR A 40 15.73 -8.82 -2.34
N VAL A 41 16.73 -9.24 -3.10
CA VAL A 41 16.61 -9.67 -4.52
C VAL A 41 16.60 -11.18 -4.57
N GLY A 42 15.53 -11.78 -5.08
CA GLY A 42 15.39 -13.23 -5.14
C GLY A 42 14.13 -13.66 -5.87
N ASP A 43 13.63 -14.82 -5.53
CA ASP A 43 12.39 -15.38 -6.05
C ASP A 43 11.35 -15.51 -4.94
N ALA A 44 10.11 -15.25 -5.31
CA ALA A 44 8.95 -15.51 -4.45
C ALA A 44 7.85 -16.19 -5.29
N HIS A 45 7.52 -17.43 -4.95
CA HIS A 45 6.51 -18.23 -5.66
C HIS A 45 6.78 -18.37 -7.18
N GLY A 46 8.06 -18.52 -7.60
CA GLY A 46 8.45 -18.67 -9.00
C GLY A 46 8.54 -17.34 -9.76
N ARG A 47 8.54 -16.19 -9.07
CA ARG A 47 8.67 -14.87 -9.66
C ARG A 47 9.91 -14.16 -9.17
N ALA A 48 10.64 -13.54 -10.07
CA ALA A 48 11.73 -12.65 -9.69
C ALA A 48 11.16 -11.40 -9.01
N VAL A 49 11.56 -11.15 -7.77
CA VAL A 49 11.11 -10.03 -6.96
C VAL A 49 12.27 -9.23 -6.37
N VAL A 50 12.00 -7.97 -6.07
CA VAL A 50 12.82 -7.14 -5.17
C VAL A 50 11.93 -6.60 -4.07
N VAL A 51 12.18 -7.01 -2.84
CA VAL A 51 11.40 -6.63 -1.66
C VAL A 51 12.19 -5.62 -0.85
N THR A 52 11.54 -4.54 -0.41
CA THR A 52 12.21 -3.49 0.38
C THR A 52 11.25 -2.73 1.29
N LEU A 53 11.81 -2.12 2.35
CA LEU A 53 11.09 -1.19 3.20
C LEU A 53 11.35 0.25 2.74
N ALA A 54 10.29 0.93 2.36
CA ALA A 54 10.33 2.34 1.93
C ALA A 54 10.64 3.29 3.09
N ARG A 55 10.24 2.96 4.31
CA ARG A 55 10.04 3.86 5.45
C ARG A 55 8.83 4.77 5.25
N ILE A 56 8.51 5.56 6.27
CA ILE A 56 7.32 6.41 6.29
C ILE A 56 7.57 7.72 5.55
N GLY A 57 6.55 8.15 4.80
CA GLY A 57 6.45 9.45 4.16
C GLY A 57 6.78 9.48 2.68
N LYS A 58 6.25 10.50 2.00
CA LYS A 58 6.26 10.62 0.54
C LYS A 58 7.66 10.64 -0.07
N VAL A 59 8.60 11.38 0.53
CA VAL A 59 9.99 11.46 0.03
C VAL A 59 10.68 10.09 0.14
N ALA A 60 10.49 9.37 1.25
CA ALA A 60 11.06 8.05 1.44
C ALA A 60 10.50 7.05 0.42
N ALA A 61 9.19 7.09 0.19
CA ALA A 61 8.48 6.25 -0.76
C ALA A 61 8.93 6.53 -2.22
N ALA A 62 8.98 7.78 -2.64
CA ALA A 62 9.41 8.19 -3.97
C ALA A 62 10.86 7.77 -4.27
N ALA A 63 11.78 8.01 -3.31
CA ALA A 63 13.19 7.61 -3.46
C ALA A 63 13.34 6.09 -3.59
N THR A 64 12.50 5.32 -2.89
CA THR A 64 12.53 3.85 -2.94
C THR A 64 11.95 3.32 -4.24
N ALA A 65 10.81 3.86 -4.70
CA ALA A 65 10.22 3.49 -5.99
C ALA A 65 11.17 3.78 -7.15
N SER A 66 11.80 4.96 -7.16
CA SER A 66 12.82 5.33 -8.15
C SER A 66 14.01 4.36 -8.15
N ALA A 67 14.49 3.95 -6.97
CA ALA A 67 15.57 2.96 -6.87
C ALA A 67 15.14 1.58 -7.40
N LEU A 68 13.91 1.11 -7.12
CA LEU A 68 13.40 -0.14 -7.66
C LEU A 68 13.37 -0.12 -9.20
N ILE A 69 12.94 0.97 -9.80
CA ILE A 69 12.85 1.13 -11.25
C ILE A 69 14.26 1.17 -11.87
N HIS A 70 15.14 2.07 -11.40
CA HIS A 70 16.37 2.40 -12.10
C HIS A 70 17.59 1.58 -11.69
N VAL A 71 17.60 1.00 -10.50
CA VAL A 71 18.75 0.22 -10.00
C VAL A 71 18.45 -1.28 -10.02
N PHE A 72 17.20 -1.65 -9.81
CA PHE A 72 16.80 -3.05 -9.70
C PHE A 72 15.98 -3.53 -10.91
N ASP A 73 15.76 -2.68 -11.91
CA ASP A 73 15.00 -2.99 -13.14
C ASP A 73 13.60 -3.57 -12.84
N ALA A 74 12.93 -3.05 -11.82
CA ALA A 74 11.55 -3.42 -11.56
C ALA A 74 10.66 -2.86 -12.66
N ASP A 75 9.91 -3.72 -13.32
CA ASP A 75 8.98 -3.37 -14.40
C ASP A 75 7.52 -3.28 -13.94
N ALA A 76 7.27 -3.50 -12.65
CA ALA A 76 6.02 -3.21 -11.96
C ALA A 76 6.29 -3.03 -10.47
N ILE A 77 5.44 -2.26 -9.75
CA ILE A 77 5.55 -2.08 -8.30
C ILE A 77 4.21 -2.41 -7.63
N VAL A 78 4.27 -3.23 -6.58
CA VAL A 78 3.18 -3.46 -5.64
C VAL A 78 3.56 -2.88 -4.29
N PHE A 79 2.67 -2.06 -3.72
CA PHE A 79 2.84 -1.49 -2.40
C PHE A 79 1.77 -2.00 -1.43
N THR A 80 2.20 -2.66 -0.38
CA THR A 80 1.34 -3.22 0.68
C THR A 80 1.53 -2.44 1.98
N GLY A 81 0.54 -2.45 2.85
CA GLY A 81 0.63 -1.83 4.16
C GLY A 81 -0.71 -1.58 4.81
N VAL A 82 -0.70 -0.76 5.85
CA VAL A 82 -1.90 -0.35 6.57
C VAL A 82 -2.31 1.09 6.26
N ALA A 83 -3.56 1.44 6.58
CA ALA A 83 -4.11 2.78 6.40
C ALA A 83 -5.24 3.06 7.40
N GLY A 84 -5.51 4.32 7.64
CA GLY A 84 -6.71 4.78 8.35
C GLY A 84 -7.93 4.80 7.43
N GLY A 85 -9.08 4.32 7.92
CA GLY A 85 -10.35 4.36 7.20
C GLY A 85 -10.92 5.79 7.17
N VAL A 86 -11.17 6.32 5.96
CA VAL A 86 -11.76 7.66 5.79
C VAL A 86 -13.27 7.57 5.63
N ARG A 87 -13.79 6.79 4.69
CA ARG A 87 -15.23 6.66 4.46
C ARG A 87 -15.90 5.87 5.59
N ALA A 88 -17.10 6.25 5.97
CA ALA A 88 -17.78 5.72 7.17
C ALA A 88 -18.12 4.22 7.12
N ASP A 89 -18.21 3.65 5.93
CA ASP A 89 -18.45 2.22 5.70
C ASP A 89 -17.16 1.38 5.59
N VAL A 90 -16.00 2.00 5.68
CA VAL A 90 -14.69 1.35 5.71
C VAL A 90 -14.25 1.18 7.16
N GLN A 91 -14.12 -0.06 7.62
CA GLN A 91 -13.92 -0.42 9.02
C GLN A 91 -12.55 -1.06 9.26
N VAL A 92 -12.10 -1.08 10.50
CA VAL A 92 -10.86 -1.78 10.89
C VAL A 92 -10.96 -3.26 10.50
N GLY A 93 -9.92 -3.76 9.85
CA GLY A 93 -9.86 -5.10 9.28
C GLY A 93 -10.29 -5.18 7.81
N ASP A 94 -10.97 -4.18 7.26
CA ASP A 94 -11.27 -4.13 5.83
C ASP A 94 -9.97 -4.00 5.00
N VAL A 95 -10.04 -4.41 3.74
CA VAL A 95 -8.96 -4.25 2.77
C VAL A 95 -9.39 -3.24 1.70
N VAL A 96 -8.55 -2.28 1.39
CA VAL A 96 -8.75 -1.33 0.30
C VAL A 96 -7.69 -1.57 -0.77
N VAL A 97 -8.13 -1.89 -1.99
CA VAL A 97 -7.28 -1.92 -3.18
C VAL A 97 -7.50 -0.61 -3.94
N ALA A 98 -6.43 0.13 -4.18
CA ALA A 98 -6.54 1.42 -4.85
C ALA A 98 -6.91 1.26 -6.32
N ASP A 99 -7.91 2.01 -6.77
CA ASP A 99 -8.16 2.28 -8.19
C ASP A 99 -7.42 3.54 -8.65
N ALA A 100 -7.24 4.49 -7.72
CA ALA A 100 -6.45 5.70 -7.92
C ALA A 100 -5.83 6.18 -6.60
N LEU A 101 -4.76 6.95 -6.70
CA LEU A 101 -4.06 7.55 -5.58
C LEU A 101 -3.92 9.06 -5.77
N MET A 102 -3.88 9.81 -4.65
CA MET A 102 -3.84 11.27 -4.68
C MET A 102 -3.12 11.82 -3.44
N GLN A 103 -2.33 12.88 -3.61
CA GLN A 103 -1.75 13.59 -2.48
C GLN A 103 -2.76 14.58 -1.89
N HIS A 104 -3.29 14.31 -0.69
CA HIS A 104 -4.31 15.15 -0.06
C HIS A 104 -3.76 16.43 0.58
N ASP A 105 -2.47 16.51 0.78
CA ASP A 105 -1.76 17.63 1.42
C ASP A 105 -0.95 18.49 0.42
N LEU A 106 -1.02 18.18 -0.89
CA LEU A 106 -0.37 18.98 -1.91
C LEU A 106 -1.21 20.23 -2.21
N ASP A 107 -0.63 21.40 -1.97
CA ASP A 107 -1.25 22.69 -2.26
C ASP A 107 -0.23 23.68 -2.79
N ALA A 108 -0.25 23.91 -4.09
CA ALA A 108 0.59 24.89 -4.78
C ALA A 108 -0.22 26.14 -5.23
N SER A 109 -1.41 26.35 -4.64
CA SER A 109 -2.24 27.51 -4.94
C SER A 109 -1.59 28.84 -4.49
N PRO A 110 -1.85 29.94 -5.17
CA PRO A 110 -2.76 30.10 -6.30
C PRO A 110 -2.10 29.82 -7.66
N LEU A 111 -0.86 29.31 -7.72
CA LEU A 111 -0.14 29.08 -8.98
C LEU A 111 -0.68 27.89 -9.77
N PHE A 112 -1.10 26.87 -9.05
CA PHE A 112 -1.73 25.64 -9.59
C PHE A 112 -2.98 25.30 -8.77
N PRO A 113 -3.92 24.56 -9.34
CA PRO A 113 -5.06 24.03 -8.58
C PRO A 113 -4.59 23.21 -7.39
N ARG A 114 -5.35 23.27 -6.28
CA ARG A 114 -5.08 22.44 -5.13
C ARG A 114 -5.13 20.95 -5.50
N TYR A 115 -4.22 20.15 -4.95
CA TYR A 115 -3.99 18.73 -5.20
C TYR A 115 -3.36 18.40 -6.55
N GLU A 116 -3.34 19.32 -7.51
CA GLU A 116 -2.69 19.08 -8.79
C GLU A 116 -1.16 19.12 -8.62
N VAL A 117 -0.50 18.08 -9.14
CA VAL A 117 0.96 18.07 -9.20
C VAL A 117 1.40 19.08 -10.27
N PRO A 118 2.13 20.14 -9.88
CA PRO A 118 2.56 21.17 -10.82
C PRO A 118 3.27 20.59 -12.04
N LEU A 119 2.89 21.08 -13.23
CA LEU A 119 3.43 20.69 -14.53
C LEU A 119 3.13 19.24 -14.98
N LEU A 120 2.34 18.49 -14.24
CA LEU A 120 1.82 17.18 -14.67
C LEU A 120 0.34 17.25 -15.06
N ASP A 121 -0.34 18.37 -14.81
CA ASP A 121 -1.78 18.60 -15.09
C ASP A 121 -2.68 17.48 -14.51
N ARG A 122 -2.31 16.96 -13.32
CA ARG A 122 -2.91 15.76 -12.76
C ARG A 122 -2.89 15.77 -11.22
N ALA A 123 -4.04 15.48 -10.62
CA ALA A 123 -4.18 15.31 -9.18
C ALA A 123 -4.24 13.84 -8.76
N ARG A 124 -4.74 12.96 -9.63
CA ARG A 124 -4.93 11.53 -9.36
C ARG A 124 -4.07 10.69 -10.30
N PHE A 125 -3.47 9.65 -9.75
CA PHE A 125 -2.68 8.65 -10.46
C PHE A 125 -3.44 7.33 -10.41
N ASP A 126 -3.87 6.86 -11.58
CA ASP A 126 -4.59 5.59 -11.68
C ASP A 126 -3.66 4.42 -11.37
N ALA A 127 -4.13 3.48 -10.56
CA ALA A 127 -3.44 2.23 -10.36
C ALA A 127 -3.55 1.34 -11.61
N ASP A 128 -2.56 0.48 -11.85
CA ASP A 128 -2.62 -0.48 -12.95
C ASP A 128 -3.77 -1.47 -12.74
N ARG A 129 -4.72 -1.48 -13.65
CA ARG A 129 -5.95 -2.25 -13.49
C ARG A 129 -5.71 -3.76 -13.40
N PRO A 130 -4.91 -4.40 -14.27
CA PRO A 130 -4.59 -5.82 -14.15
C PRO A 130 -3.96 -6.20 -12.82
N LEU A 131 -3.00 -5.40 -12.30
CA LEU A 131 -2.39 -5.65 -10.99
C LEU A 131 -3.39 -5.46 -9.86
N SER A 132 -4.18 -4.41 -9.90
CA SER A 132 -5.21 -4.12 -8.89
C SER A 132 -6.31 -5.18 -8.88
N ASP A 133 -6.73 -5.69 -10.05
CA ASP A 133 -7.68 -6.78 -10.16
C ASP A 133 -7.12 -8.08 -9.54
N ALA A 134 -5.85 -8.40 -9.78
CA ALA A 134 -5.19 -9.55 -9.18
C ALA A 134 -5.03 -9.41 -7.66
N LEU A 135 -4.68 -8.21 -7.16
CA LEU A 135 -4.62 -7.94 -5.72
C LEU A 135 -6.00 -8.04 -5.06
N ALA A 136 -7.05 -7.52 -5.71
CA ALA A 136 -8.41 -7.61 -5.20
C ALA A 136 -8.87 -9.07 -5.11
N ALA A 137 -8.64 -9.87 -6.16
CA ALA A 137 -8.95 -11.29 -6.14
C ALA A 137 -8.19 -12.05 -5.03
N ALA A 138 -6.91 -11.75 -4.82
CA ALA A 138 -6.12 -12.32 -3.74
C ALA A 138 -6.64 -11.91 -2.34
N ALA A 139 -7.06 -10.65 -2.18
CA ALA A 139 -7.67 -10.16 -0.95
C ALA A 139 -9.03 -10.79 -0.69
N ASP A 140 -9.89 -10.90 -1.71
CA ASP A 140 -11.19 -11.57 -1.60
C ASP A 140 -11.03 -13.05 -1.19
N ALA A 141 -10.09 -13.78 -1.82
CA ALA A 141 -9.80 -15.17 -1.47
C ALA A 141 -9.28 -15.29 -0.02
N PHE A 142 -8.38 -14.39 0.39
CA PHE A 142 -7.88 -14.35 1.77
C PHE A 142 -9.02 -14.11 2.78
N ILE A 143 -9.87 -13.12 2.53
CA ILE A 143 -11.00 -12.81 3.42
C ILE A 143 -12.04 -13.94 3.45
N ALA A 144 -12.32 -14.58 2.31
CA ALA A 144 -13.24 -15.71 2.25
C ALA A 144 -12.76 -16.92 3.08
N GLU A 145 -11.45 -17.16 3.11
CA GLU A 145 -10.87 -18.30 3.82
C GLU A 145 -10.61 -18.01 5.31
N GLU A 146 -10.11 -16.82 5.63
CA GLU A 146 -9.57 -16.50 6.96
C GLU A 146 -10.32 -15.38 7.69
N GLY A 147 -11.17 -14.62 7.00
CA GLY A 147 -11.83 -13.43 7.54
C GLY A 147 -12.72 -13.73 8.77
N GLY A 148 -13.40 -14.86 8.81
CA GLY A 148 -14.20 -15.28 9.97
C GLY A 148 -13.36 -15.53 11.22
N ALA A 149 -12.24 -16.24 11.08
CA ALA A 149 -11.33 -16.51 12.19
C ALA A 149 -10.61 -15.24 12.66
N LEU A 150 -10.30 -14.32 11.73
CA LEU A 150 -9.71 -13.02 12.05
C LEU A 150 -10.71 -12.14 12.81
N ALA A 151 -11.97 -12.09 12.36
CA ALA A 151 -13.04 -11.34 13.04
C ALA A 151 -13.21 -11.80 14.50
N GLU A 152 -13.25 -13.11 14.74
CA GLU A 152 -13.34 -13.67 16.09
C GLU A 152 -12.09 -13.41 16.93
N ARG A 153 -10.91 -13.68 16.36
CA ARG A 153 -9.63 -13.60 17.08
C ARG A 153 -9.29 -12.17 17.51
N PHE A 154 -9.61 -11.20 16.68
CA PHE A 154 -9.21 -9.81 16.89
C PHE A 154 -10.39 -8.87 17.22
N ALA A 155 -11.59 -9.44 17.42
CA ALA A 155 -12.81 -8.69 17.73
C ALA A 155 -13.09 -7.54 16.75
N VAL A 156 -12.77 -7.74 15.46
CA VAL A 156 -13.10 -6.80 14.38
C VAL A 156 -14.41 -7.21 13.70
N ALA A 157 -15.03 -6.29 12.96
CA ALA A 157 -16.18 -6.62 12.11
C ALA A 157 -15.77 -7.62 11.01
N ALA A 158 -16.73 -8.30 10.40
CA ALA A 158 -16.44 -9.19 9.27
C ALA A 158 -15.76 -8.40 8.14
N PRO A 159 -14.48 -8.70 7.82
CA PRO A 159 -13.70 -7.90 6.89
C PRO A 159 -14.28 -7.96 5.48
N ARG A 160 -14.12 -6.87 4.72
CA ARG A 160 -14.55 -6.75 3.32
C ARG A 160 -13.44 -6.15 2.48
N VAL A 161 -13.49 -6.42 1.17
CA VAL A 161 -12.60 -5.78 0.20
C VAL A 161 -13.35 -4.61 -0.45
N HIS A 162 -12.70 -3.45 -0.50
CA HIS A 162 -13.18 -2.25 -1.15
C HIS A 162 -12.23 -1.85 -2.28
N ARG A 163 -12.74 -1.13 -3.27
CA ARG A 163 -11.94 -0.51 -4.32
C ARG A 163 -12.25 0.97 -4.43
N GLY A 164 -11.23 1.80 -4.64
CA GLY A 164 -11.43 3.23 -4.85
C GLY A 164 -10.21 4.08 -4.54
N LEU A 165 -10.46 5.34 -4.15
CA LEU A 165 -9.41 6.32 -3.92
C LEU A 165 -8.72 6.11 -2.58
N VAL A 166 -7.38 5.97 -2.61
CA VAL A 166 -6.49 6.05 -1.45
C VAL A 166 -5.74 7.38 -1.50
N VAL A 167 -5.71 8.10 -0.38
CA VAL A 167 -5.06 9.41 -0.32
C VAL A 167 -3.85 9.40 0.60
N SER A 168 -2.78 10.09 0.17
CA SER A 168 -1.51 10.12 0.91
C SER A 168 -1.12 11.54 1.34
N GLY A 169 -0.47 11.65 2.50
CA GLY A 169 0.10 12.90 2.98
C GLY A 169 1.15 12.69 4.06
N ASP A 170 2.05 13.66 4.26
CA ASP A 170 3.12 13.57 5.26
C ASP A 170 2.65 13.91 6.68
N ARG A 171 1.37 13.61 6.97
CA ARG A 171 0.75 13.81 8.27
C ARG A 171 -0.10 12.60 8.64
N PHE A 172 0.17 12.01 9.80
CA PHE A 172 -0.70 10.99 10.39
C PHE A 172 -2.03 11.64 10.83
N ILE A 173 -3.15 11.17 10.27
CA ILE A 173 -4.48 11.69 10.59
C ILE A 173 -4.97 11.02 11.88
N ALA A 174 -5.06 11.78 12.96
CA ALA A 174 -5.36 11.30 14.31
C ALA A 174 -6.28 12.25 15.08
N SER A 175 -7.22 12.91 14.41
CA SER A 175 -8.24 13.73 15.07
C SER A 175 -9.51 13.79 14.25
N HIS A 176 -10.65 13.92 14.94
CA HIS A 176 -11.95 14.07 14.29
C HIS A 176 -11.98 15.27 13.33
N ASP A 177 -11.42 16.41 13.72
CA ASP A 177 -11.41 17.60 12.86
C ASP A 177 -10.64 17.38 11.57
N ALA A 178 -9.47 16.71 11.64
CA ALA A 178 -8.68 16.39 10.46
C ALA A 178 -9.39 15.37 9.55
N LEU A 179 -10.04 14.36 10.13
CA LEU A 179 -10.82 13.38 9.40
C LEU A 179 -12.04 14.03 8.72
N PHE A 180 -12.79 14.90 9.43
CA PHE A 180 -13.92 15.62 8.85
C PHE A 180 -13.49 16.55 7.72
N ALA A 181 -12.40 17.30 7.90
CA ALA A 181 -11.86 18.16 6.85
C ALA A 181 -11.44 17.35 5.60
N LEU A 182 -10.89 16.15 5.81
CA LEU A 182 -10.51 15.26 4.71
C LEU A 182 -11.74 14.71 3.99
N ARG A 183 -12.77 14.27 4.72
CA ARG A 183 -14.04 13.78 4.15
C ARG A 183 -14.79 14.87 3.38
N ASP A 184 -14.81 16.10 3.88
CA ASP A 184 -15.44 17.24 3.22
C ASP A 184 -14.72 17.59 1.91
N ALA A 185 -13.38 17.61 1.94
CA ALA A 185 -12.57 17.94 0.77
C ALA A 185 -12.51 16.81 -0.28
N LEU A 186 -12.53 15.55 0.14
CA LEU A 186 -12.36 14.36 -0.69
C LEU A 186 -13.39 13.28 -0.30
N PRO A 187 -14.68 13.47 -0.62
CA PRO A 187 -15.76 12.60 -0.14
C PRO A 187 -15.73 11.17 -0.70
N ASP A 188 -14.99 10.94 -1.77
CA ASP A 188 -14.78 9.63 -2.38
C ASP A 188 -13.52 8.89 -1.86
N ALA A 189 -12.73 9.50 -0.98
CA ALA A 189 -11.58 8.85 -0.36
C ALA A 189 -12.03 7.70 0.56
N LEU A 190 -11.45 6.52 0.36
CA LEU A 190 -11.71 5.33 1.19
C LEU A 190 -10.76 5.24 2.37
N ALA A 191 -9.49 5.51 2.13
CA ALA A 191 -8.42 5.34 3.10
C ALA A 191 -7.37 6.43 2.98
N VAL A 192 -6.66 6.71 4.07
CA VAL A 192 -5.56 7.67 4.17
C VAL A 192 -4.31 6.99 4.72
N GLU A 193 -3.17 7.26 4.10
CA GLU A 193 -1.86 6.75 4.47
C GLU A 193 -0.77 7.79 4.11
N MET A 194 0.51 7.40 4.04
CA MET A 194 1.58 8.40 3.92
C MET A 194 2.52 8.20 2.72
N GLU A 195 2.31 7.25 1.81
CA GLU A 195 3.30 6.84 0.78
C GLU A 195 2.73 6.62 -0.63
N GLY A 196 1.57 5.98 -0.73
CA GLY A 196 1.08 5.36 -1.96
C GLY A 196 0.97 6.32 -3.14
N ALA A 197 0.49 7.56 -2.92
CA ALA A 197 0.38 8.54 -4.00
C ALA A 197 1.75 8.99 -4.53
N ALA A 198 2.77 9.04 -3.67
CA ALA A 198 4.13 9.37 -4.12
C ALA A 198 4.74 8.23 -4.95
N ILE A 199 4.46 6.97 -4.60
CA ILE A 199 4.85 5.81 -5.41
C ILE A 199 4.13 5.83 -6.75
N ALA A 200 2.82 6.05 -6.75
CA ALA A 200 2.01 6.10 -7.97
C ALA A 200 2.43 7.23 -8.91
N GLN A 201 2.77 8.41 -8.36
CA GLN A 201 3.33 9.51 -9.14
C GLN A 201 4.65 9.10 -9.81
N VAL A 202 5.61 8.56 -9.08
CA VAL A 202 6.89 8.09 -9.64
C VAL A 202 6.66 7.04 -10.71
N CYS A 203 5.79 6.06 -10.47
CA CYS A 203 5.47 5.03 -11.44
C CYS A 203 4.83 5.61 -12.72
N TYR A 204 3.93 6.59 -12.57
CA TYR A 204 3.34 7.30 -13.69
C TYR A 204 4.40 8.05 -14.53
N GLU A 205 5.32 8.77 -13.89
CA GLU A 205 6.37 9.52 -14.57
C GLU A 205 7.38 8.63 -15.32
N HIS A 206 7.45 7.35 -14.96
CA HIS A 206 8.35 6.35 -15.58
C HIS A 206 7.62 5.28 -16.39
N ASP A 207 6.31 5.42 -16.64
CA ASP A 207 5.49 4.42 -17.36
C ASP A 207 5.59 3.00 -16.75
N VAL A 208 5.72 2.90 -15.44
CA VAL A 208 5.80 1.62 -14.70
C VAL A 208 4.44 1.31 -14.05
N PRO A 209 3.84 0.13 -14.32
CA PRO A 209 2.63 -0.31 -13.66
C PRO A 209 2.76 -0.33 -12.14
N CYS A 210 1.72 0.15 -11.44
CA CYS A 210 1.72 0.22 -9.97
C CYS A 210 0.37 -0.17 -9.42
N ALA A 211 0.36 -0.93 -8.32
CA ALA A 211 -0.84 -1.22 -7.55
C ALA A 211 -0.59 -1.11 -6.05
N VAL A 212 -1.62 -0.72 -5.31
CA VAL A 212 -1.55 -0.48 -3.87
C VAL A 212 -2.68 -1.20 -3.16
N VAL A 213 -2.34 -1.95 -2.11
CA VAL A 213 -3.30 -2.60 -1.21
C VAL A 213 -3.06 -2.15 0.22
N ARG A 214 -4.13 -1.84 0.94
CA ARG A 214 -4.11 -1.36 2.32
C ARG A 214 -5.07 -2.16 3.18
N THR A 215 -4.61 -2.58 4.36
CA THR A 215 -5.49 -3.10 5.41
C THR A 215 -5.80 -1.98 6.38
N ILE A 216 -7.06 -1.81 6.73
CA ILE A 216 -7.49 -0.72 7.61
C ILE A 216 -7.13 -1.06 9.05
N SER A 217 -6.24 -0.26 9.62
CA SER A 217 -5.73 -0.43 10.99
C SER A 217 -6.45 0.41 12.02
N ASP A 218 -7.08 1.50 11.59
CA ASP A 218 -7.71 2.49 12.44
C ASP A 218 -8.76 3.32 11.67
N THR A 219 -9.50 4.15 12.38
CA THR A 219 -10.56 5.00 11.80
C THR A 219 -10.12 6.45 11.57
N ALA A 220 -8.80 6.71 11.53
CA ALA A 220 -8.19 8.03 11.30
C ALA A 220 -8.70 9.12 12.28
N ASP A 221 -9.12 8.74 13.48
CA ASP A 221 -9.66 9.63 14.52
C ASP A 221 -8.74 9.70 15.75
N ALA A 222 -9.27 10.18 16.87
CA ALA A 222 -8.49 10.34 18.11
C ALA A 222 -7.98 9.00 18.71
N ALA A 223 -8.60 7.87 18.37
CA ALA A 223 -8.17 6.53 18.79
C ALA A 223 -7.12 5.92 17.85
N ALA A 224 -6.90 6.49 16.66
CA ALA A 224 -6.02 5.97 15.63
C ALA A 224 -4.61 5.58 16.12
N PRO A 225 -3.88 6.36 16.94
CA PRO A 225 -2.54 5.96 17.37
C PRO A 225 -2.49 4.66 18.16
N ALA A 226 -3.49 4.39 19.00
CA ALA A 226 -3.58 3.17 19.80
C ALA A 226 -4.01 1.98 18.93
N SER A 227 -5.06 2.14 18.13
CA SER A 227 -5.56 1.12 17.21
C SER A 227 -4.51 0.71 16.17
N PHE A 228 -3.80 1.67 15.58
CA PHE A 228 -2.70 1.43 14.66
C PHE A 228 -1.60 0.57 15.30
N ALA A 229 -1.12 0.94 16.51
CA ALA A 229 -0.05 0.21 17.18
C ALA A 229 -0.46 -1.24 17.52
N GLU A 230 -1.68 -1.44 17.96
CA GLU A 230 -2.24 -2.77 18.25
C GLU A 230 -2.38 -3.61 16.97
N PHE A 231 -2.97 -3.03 15.92
CA PHE A 231 -3.16 -3.70 14.64
C PHE A 231 -1.82 -4.09 14.02
N LEU A 232 -0.86 -3.17 14.01
CA LEU A 232 0.47 -3.40 13.42
C LEU A 232 1.21 -4.58 14.10
N THR A 233 1.11 -4.69 15.41
CA THR A 233 1.80 -5.75 16.16
C THR A 233 1.09 -7.09 16.11
N SER A 234 -0.22 -7.11 15.92
CA SER A 234 -1.05 -8.30 16.10
C SER A 234 -1.60 -8.89 14.79
N ILE A 235 -1.88 -8.04 13.79
CA ILE A 235 -2.73 -8.42 12.65
C ILE A 235 -2.05 -8.16 11.30
N ALA A 236 -1.34 -7.06 11.13
CA ALA A 236 -0.82 -6.59 9.85
C ALA A 236 -0.02 -7.65 9.09
N ALA A 237 0.85 -8.39 9.78
CA ALA A 237 1.65 -9.45 9.18
C ALA A 237 0.80 -10.58 8.59
N THR A 238 -0.29 -10.97 9.25
CA THR A 238 -1.20 -12.03 8.78
C THR A 238 -1.89 -11.63 7.48
N TYR A 239 -2.40 -10.39 7.40
CA TYR A 239 -3.02 -9.86 6.19
C TYR A 239 -2.02 -9.77 5.03
N SER A 240 -0.86 -9.17 5.28
CA SER A 240 0.16 -9.00 4.25
C SER A 240 0.66 -10.33 3.71
N SER A 241 1.01 -11.28 4.58
CA SER A 241 1.42 -12.64 4.16
C SER A 241 0.32 -13.36 3.39
N GLY A 242 -0.91 -13.31 3.90
CA GLY A 242 -2.05 -13.99 3.29
C GLY A 242 -2.39 -13.46 1.90
N ILE A 243 -2.43 -12.14 1.74
CA ILE A 243 -2.76 -11.48 0.46
C ILE A 243 -1.60 -11.60 -0.53
N LEU A 244 -0.37 -11.25 -0.12
CA LEU A 244 0.79 -11.30 -1.01
C LEU A 244 1.11 -12.71 -1.51
N SER A 245 1.01 -13.73 -0.65
CA SER A 245 1.25 -15.11 -1.06
C SER A 245 0.25 -15.60 -2.11
N ARG A 246 -1.04 -15.21 -1.99
CA ARG A 246 -2.07 -15.53 -2.99
C ARG A 246 -1.81 -14.76 -4.29
N PHE A 247 -1.59 -13.46 -4.19
CA PHE A 247 -1.27 -12.62 -5.35
C PHE A 247 -0.07 -13.16 -6.14
N LEU A 248 1.03 -13.52 -5.47
CA LEU A 248 2.24 -14.01 -6.13
C LEU A 248 2.05 -15.38 -6.79
N ARG A 249 1.20 -16.25 -6.23
CA ARG A 249 0.89 -17.57 -6.83
C ARG A 249 -0.05 -17.47 -8.03
N ASP A 250 -1.09 -16.63 -7.94
CA ASP A 250 -2.22 -16.69 -8.87
C ASP A 250 -2.04 -15.70 -10.06
N ALA A 251 -1.21 -14.68 -9.91
CA ALA A 251 -0.87 -13.76 -10.98
C ALA A 251 0.23 -14.31 -11.93
N ALA A 252 0.52 -15.64 -11.86
CA ALA A 252 1.51 -16.34 -12.69
C ALA A 252 1.05 -16.56 -14.14
#